data_522d8dfbc438b82e49e5cccca7ee29f7
#
_entry.id   522d8dfbc438b82e49e5cccca7ee29f7
#
_cell.length_a   1.000
_cell.length_b   1.000
_cell.length_c   1.000
_cell.angle_alpha   90.00
_cell.angle_beta   90.00
_cell.angle_gamma   90.00
#
_symmetry.space_group_name_H-M   'P 1'
#
loop_
_entity.id
_entity.type
_entity.pdbx_description
1 polymer ?
#
loop_
_entity_poly.entity_id
_entity_poly.type
_entity_poly.pdbx_seq_one_letter_code
_entity_poly.pdbx_strand_id
1 'polypeptide(L)'
;MWKDEYLRWMNEPTLDLELKKDLLNKTEKELEEIFYGPLTFGTGGIRGILGAGINRLNIYTIRKANDGLARYLLKTKGDIAKLQGVVIAHDNRRMSKEFALESAKVLGAYGIKSFLFEDLRPTPELSFATRYLKAAAGIVITASHNPPNYNGYKIYDEFGCQFTPQFADVIVSMVNEVTDLFQIKTVSKEVLIEKHLLTYIGQEIDELYLNEVKSIQINPQVKKDIKIVFTPLHGTSAELGLSLLESTGYLVYPVLEQMVHDSSFSTVKSPNPENASAFEMAIALGKKVDADLLIATDPDADRLGVAVKQGNDYVLLTGNQTGAILINYILSERKKQGTLPENGVVFNTIVTSDLGAKIARAYGFNVIQTLTGFKYIGEQIRYLENTNQEFIFGYEESYGYVIKGFVRDKDSLQALLLASEAAAYYQHYENKTLLEKLNDIYETYGVHQEALHNIDLFGIEGAKRIQAIVERFRVNPLTSINHQNVMVFEDYLYSYRIEKGYKTALSFDKTNAVKYILENGSWFVLRPSGTEPKLKIYIGVTGKTVESARIELDSIGQAILALVDQIK
;
A
#
# COMPACT_ATOMS: atom_id res chain seq x y z
N MET A 1 -32.80 15.66 6.39
CA MET A 1 -31.35 15.61 5.96
C MET A 1 -31.07 14.53 4.90
N TRP A 2 -30.98 13.23 5.22
CA TRP A 2 -30.64 12.23 4.18
C TRP A 2 -31.76 12.03 3.14
N LYS A 3 -33.05 12.11 3.52
CA LYS A 3 -34.19 12.00 2.61
C LYS A 3 -34.22 13.16 1.59
N ASP A 4 -33.83 14.37 1.99
CA ASP A 4 -33.80 15.52 1.09
C ASP A 4 -32.73 15.37 0.02
N GLU A 5 -31.55 14.84 0.39
CA GLU A 5 -30.45 14.54 -0.56
C GLU A 5 -30.83 13.39 -1.51
N TYR A 6 -31.48 12.33 -0.99
CA TYR A 6 -32.03 11.26 -1.83
C TYR A 6 -33.04 11.81 -2.86
N LEU A 7 -33.99 12.65 -2.42
CA LEU A 7 -35.00 13.26 -3.31
C LEU A 7 -34.35 14.18 -4.35
N ARG A 8 -33.29 14.91 -3.96
CA ARG A 8 -32.51 15.72 -4.89
C ARG A 8 -31.88 14.85 -6.00
N TRP A 9 -31.26 13.74 -5.65
CA TRP A 9 -30.71 12.79 -6.62
C TRP A 9 -31.77 12.21 -7.53
N MET A 10 -32.91 11.78 -6.98
CA MET A 10 -34.01 11.21 -7.77
C MET A 10 -34.66 12.21 -8.75
N ASN A 11 -34.65 13.49 -8.41
CA ASN A 11 -35.21 14.56 -9.23
C ASN A 11 -34.19 15.16 -10.21
N GLU A 12 -32.92 14.79 -10.13
CA GLU A 12 -31.87 15.29 -11.03
C GLU A 12 -32.07 14.75 -12.45
N PRO A 13 -32.34 15.65 -13.44
CA PRO A 13 -32.61 15.21 -14.83
C PRO A 13 -31.41 14.53 -15.51
N THR A 14 -30.20 14.88 -15.09
CA THR A 14 -28.93 14.37 -15.66
C THR A 14 -28.37 13.17 -14.91
N LEU A 15 -29.08 12.66 -13.91
CA LEU A 15 -28.65 11.48 -13.17
C LEU A 15 -28.57 10.27 -14.09
N ASP A 16 -27.43 9.60 -14.07
CA ASP A 16 -27.21 8.36 -14.78
C ASP A 16 -28.33 7.34 -14.51
N LEU A 17 -28.86 6.73 -15.58
CA LEU A 17 -30.03 5.87 -15.48
C LEU A 17 -29.77 4.59 -14.67
N GLU A 18 -28.57 4.02 -14.73
CA GLU A 18 -28.25 2.83 -13.96
C GLU A 18 -28.10 3.17 -12.47
N LEU A 19 -27.52 4.33 -12.13
CA LEU A 19 -27.47 4.80 -10.75
C LEU A 19 -28.88 5.11 -10.21
N LYS A 20 -29.76 5.65 -11.05
CA LYS A 20 -31.17 5.88 -10.68
C LYS A 20 -31.92 4.59 -10.41
N LYS A 21 -31.72 3.56 -11.24
CA LYS A 21 -32.30 2.22 -11.03
C LYS A 21 -31.73 1.56 -9.76
N ASP A 22 -30.45 1.72 -9.48
CA ASP A 22 -29.83 1.23 -8.24
C ASP A 22 -30.53 1.78 -7.02
N LEU A 23 -30.78 3.10 -6.96
CA LEU A 23 -31.48 3.76 -5.84
C LEU A 23 -32.92 3.26 -5.66
N LEU A 24 -33.64 3.01 -6.77
CA LEU A 24 -35.03 2.55 -6.71
C LEU A 24 -35.17 1.14 -6.11
N ASN A 25 -34.09 0.35 -6.15
CA ASN A 25 -34.08 -1.03 -5.65
C ASN A 25 -33.57 -1.12 -4.19
N LYS A 26 -33.25 0.00 -3.52
CA LYS A 26 -32.74 0.02 -2.15
C LYS A 26 -33.85 0.10 -1.11
N THR A 27 -33.60 -0.54 0.01
CA THR A 27 -34.42 -0.38 1.23
C THR A 27 -34.17 0.98 1.88
N GLU A 28 -35.12 1.44 2.73
CA GLU A 28 -34.99 2.70 3.45
C GLU A 28 -33.69 2.76 4.30
N LYS A 29 -33.29 1.66 4.93
CA LYS A 29 -32.07 1.56 5.71
C LYS A 29 -30.81 1.70 4.84
N GLU A 30 -30.80 1.09 3.66
CA GLU A 30 -29.70 1.23 2.70
C GLU A 30 -29.62 2.65 2.17
N LEU A 31 -30.78 3.30 1.87
CA LEU A 31 -30.83 4.69 1.42
C LEU A 31 -30.30 5.64 2.50
N GLU A 32 -30.65 5.43 3.76
CA GLU A 32 -30.09 6.19 4.87
C GLU A 32 -28.56 6.06 4.92
N GLU A 33 -28.00 4.85 4.82
CA GLU A 33 -26.55 4.63 4.78
C GLU A 33 -25.89 5.32 3.58
N ILE A 34 -26.52 5.27 2.42
CA ILE A 34 -26.03 5.88 1.16
C ILE A 34 -25.98 7.41 1.24
N PHE A 35 -26.94 8.04 1.93
CA PHE A 35 -27.10 9.50 1.97
C PHE A 35 -26.85 10.13 3.34
N TYR A 36 -26.45 9.35 4.36
CA TYR A 36 -26.21 9.87 5.72
C TYR A 36 -25.12 10.96 5.75
N GLY A 37 -24.07 10.79 4.96
CA GLY A 37 -22.98 11.75 4.84
C GLY A 37 -22.11 11.46 3.63
N PRO A 38 -21.34 12.43 3.16
CA PRO A 38 -20.48 12.26 1.99
C PRO A 38 -19.36 11.27 2.24
N LEU A 39 -18.96 10.57 1.17
CA LEU A 39 -17.77 9.73 1.19
C LEU A 39 -16.54 10.58 1.56
N THR A 40 -15.81 10.12 2.57
CA THR A 40 -14.68 10.87 3.10
C THR A 40 -13.49 10.81 2.14
N PHE A 41 -12.98 11.96 1.76
CA PHE A 41 -11.69 12.07 1.10
C PHE A 41 -10.61 12.00 2.19
N GLY A 42 -9.94 10.85 2.29
CA GLY A 42 -8.85 10.65 3.25
C GLY A 42 -7.54 11.26 2.74
N THR A 43 -6.52 11.28 3.60
CA THR A 43 -5.20 11.85 3.27
C THR A 43 -4.46 11.15 2.11
N GLY A 44 -4.92 9.99 1.67
CA GLY A 44 -4.35 9.25 0.52
C GLY A 44 -5.28 9.17 -0.67
N GLY A 45 -6.49 9.75 -0.59
CA GLY A 45 -7.51 9.66 -1.62
C GLY A 45 -8.85 9.15 -1.08
N ILE A 46 -9.67 8.58 -1.95
CA ILE A 46 -10.98 8.02 -1.62
C ILE A 46 -10.93 6.50 -1.79
N ARG A 47 -11.64 5.78 -0.93
CA ARG A 47 -11.93 4.36 -1.09
C ARG A 47 -13.36 4.12 -0.62
N GLY A 48 -14.16 3.46 -1.45
CA GLY A 48 -15.56 3.24 -1.13
C GLY A 48 -16.23 2.18 -2.00
N ILE A 49 -17.43 1.79 -1.57
CA ILE A 49 -18.28 0.87 -2.31
C ILE A 49 -18.79 1.60 -3.56
N LEU A 50 -18.80 0.91 -4.71
CA LEU A 50 -19.39 1.40 -5.95
C LEU A 50 -20.92 1.48 -5.83
N GLY A 51 -21.52 2.55 -6.32
CA GLY A 51 -22.97 2.71 -6.35
C GLY A 51 -23.43 4.17 -6.38
N ALA A 52 -24.74 4.35 -6.38
CA ALA A 52 -25.37 5.65 -6.35
C ALA A 52 -25.29 6.31 -4.97
N GLY A 53 -25.27 7.64 -4.94
CA GLY A 53 -25.34 8.47 -3.73
C GLY A 53 -24.02 9.05 -3.27
N ILE A 54 -24.10 9.88 -2.22
CA ILE A 54 -22.96 10.69 -1.75
C ILE A 54 -21.94 9.90 -0.93
N ASN A 55 -22.36 8.79 -0.31
CA ASN A 55 -21.50 7.89 0.45
C ASN A 55 -21.06 6.66 -0.38
N ARG A 56 -21.03 6.80 -1.69
CA ARG A 56 -20.62 5.75 -2.63
C ARG A 56 -19.67 6.33 -3.68
N LEU A 57 -18.84 5.46 -4.24
CA LEU A 57 -17.97 5.84 -5.34
C LEU A 57 -18.73 5.71 -6.66
N ASN A 58 -18.82 6.81 -7.39
CA ASN A 58 -19.50 6.93 -8.68
C ASN A 58 -18.91 8.11 -9.48
N ILE A 59 -19.41 8.35 -10.69
CA ILE A 59 -18.89 9.40 -11.57
C ILE A 59 -18.97 10.79 -10.93
N TYR A 60 -20.00 11.09 -10.12
CA TYR A 60 -20.19 12.39 -9.49
C TYR A 60 -19.21 12.62 -8.34
N THR A 61 -18.93 11.59 -7.53
CA THR A 61 -17.91 11.67 -6.46
C THR A 61 -16.50 11.73 -7.03
N ILE A 62 -16.23 11.08 -8.18
CA ILE A 62 -14.97 11.20 -8.94
C ILE A 62 -14.82 12.61 -9.51
N ARG A 63 -15.89 13.19 -10.09
CA ARG A 63 -15.89 14.59 -10.56
C ARG A 63 -15.53 15.55 -9.42
N LYS A 64 -16.16 15.36 -8.26
CA LYS A 64 -15.89 16.17 -7.06
C LYS A 64 -14.42 16.13 -6.65
N ALA A 65 -13.83 14.95 -6.64
CA ALA A 65 -12.41 14.77 -6.32
C ALA A 65 -11.50 15.52 -7.31
N ASN A 66 -11.79 15.39 -8.61
CA ASN A 66 -11.00 16.03 -9.67
C ASN A 66 -11.19 17.54 -9.73
N ASP A 67 -12.39 18.05 -9.42
CA ASP A 67 -12.63 19.49 -9.30
C ASP A 67 -11.75 20.09 -8.19
N GLY A 68 -11.71 19.46 -7.02
CA GLY A 68 -10.85 19.88 -5.91
C GLY A 68 -9.38 19.84 -6.29
N LEU A 69 -8.93 18.76 -6.92
CA LEU A 69 -7.53 18.62 -7.38
C LEU A 69 -7.18 19.68 -8.45
N ALA A 70 -8.05 19.92 -9.44
CA ALA A 70 -7.81 20.90 -10.48
C ALA A 70 -7.64 22.32 -9.88
N ARG A 71 -8.53 22.72 -8.96
CA ARG A 71 -8.43 24.00 -8.27
C ARG A 71 -7.16 24.10 -7.41
N TYR A 72 -6.79 23.05 -6.73
CA TYR A 72 -5.52 22.98 -5.99
C TYR A 72 -4.31 23.21 -6.91
N LEU A 73 -4.23 22.49 -8.03
CA LEU A 73 -3.12 22.60 -8.98
C LEU A 73 -3.03 24.02 -9.58
N LEU A 74 -4.16 24.61 -9.97
CA LEU A 74 -4.19 25.97 -10.50
C LEU A 74 -3.83 27.02 -9.44
N LYS A 75 -4.25 26.82 -8.19
CA LYS A 75 -3.89 27.73 -7.10
C LYS A 75 -2.40 27.67 -6.75
N THR A 76 -1.81 26.49 -6.77
CA THR A 76 -0.41 26.29 -6.33
C THR A 76 0.61 26.48 -7.44
N LYS A 77 0.27 26.15 -8.69
CA LYS A 77 1.17 26.16 -9.84
C LYS A 77 0.74 27.10 -10.96
N GLY A 78 -0.49 27.65 -10.91
CA GLY A 78 -1.00 28.52 -11.96
C GLY A 78 -1.11 27.81 -13.32
N ASP A 79 -0.83 28.54 -14.40
CA ASP A 79 -0.90 28.01 -15.78
C ASP A 79 0.16 26.93 -16.10
N ILE A 80 1.22 26.82 -15.31
CA ILE A 80 2.22 25.76 -15.48
C ILE A 80 1.56 24.39 -15.27
N ALA A 81 0.60 24.27 -14.34
CA ALA A 81 -0.14 23.03 -14.12
C ALA A 81 -0.88 22.53 -15.37
N LYS A 82 -1.37 23.47 -16.22
CA LYS A 82 -2.07 23.13 -17.46
C LYS A 82 -1.14 22.44 -18.46
N LEU A 83 0.11 22.92 -18.54
CA LEU A 83 1.13 22.39 -19.46
C LEU A 83 1.75 21.09 -18.94
N GLN A 84 2.08 21.05 -17.65
CA GLN A 84 2.62 19.84 -17.01
C GLN A 84 1.62 18.68 -17.05
N GLY A 85 0.34 18.99 -16.88
CA GLY A 85 -0.73 17.98 -16.94
C GLY A 85 -0.74 17.03 -15.75
N VAL A 86 -1.58 16.00 -15.85
CA VAL A 86 -1.78 14.97 -14.83
C VAL A 86 -1.69 13.58 -15.48
N VAL A 87 -0.91 12.69 -14.89
CA VAL A 87 -0.85 11.28 -15.32
C VAL A 87 -2.00 10.52 -14.67
N ILE A 88 -2.68 9.66 -15.43
CA ILE A 88 -3.82 8.90 -14.93
C ILE A 88 -3.65 7.43 -15.29
N ALA A 89 -3.65 6.55 -14.28
CA ALA A 89 -3.65 5.10 -14.42
C ALA A 89 -4.89 4.49 -13.74
N HIS A 90 -5.17 3.24 -14.05
CA HIS A 90 -6.26 2.50 -13.42
C HIS A 90 -5.96 1.00 -13.33
N ASP A 91 -6.62 0.31 -12.40
CA ASP A 91 -6.60 -1.14 -12.28
C ASP A 91 -7.71 -1.82 -13.10
N ASN A 92 -7.89 -3.14 -12.87
CA ASN A 92 -8.88 -3.98 -13.57
C ASN A 92 -10.30 -3.91 -12.96
N ARG A 93 -10.53 -3.12 -11.92
CA ARG A 93 -11.83 -3.08 -11.21
C ARG A 93 -12.92 -2.48 -12.09
N ARG A 94 -14.16 -2.90 -11.81
CA ARG A 94 -15.33 -2.32 -12.45
C ARG A 94 -15.31 -0.80 -12.30
N MET A 95 -15.61 -0.07 -13.37
CA MET A 95 -15.62 1.39 -13.49
C MET A 95 -14.24 2.08 -13.41
N SER A 96 -13.13 1.35 -13.26
CA SER A 96 -11.81 2.00 -13.16
C SER A 96 -11.44 2.78 -14.44
N LYS A 97 -11.67 2.19 -15.60
CA LYS A 97 -11.41 2.83 -16.91
C LYS A 97 -12.31 4.03 -17.15
N GLU A 98 -13.58 3.93 -16.80
CA GLU A 98 -14.56 5.00 -16.92
C GLU A 98 -14.21 6.17 -15.99
N PHE A 99 -13.83 5.89 -14.74
CA PHE A 99 -13.43 6.90 -13.77
C PHE A 99 -12.12 7.60 -14.16
N ALA A 100 -11.19 6.86 -14.78
CA ALA A 100 -9.95 7.43 -15.31
C ALA A 100 -10.23 8.44 -16.43
N LEU A 101 -11.10 8.08 -17.40
CA LEU A 101 -11.52 9.01 -18.46
C LEU A 101 -12.34 10.18 -17.90
N GLU A 102 -13.23 9.94 -16.93
CA GLU A 102 -14.02 10.99 -16.31
C GLU A 102 -13.14 12.00 -15.56
N SER A 103 -12.04 11.53 -14.96
CA SER A 103 -11.02 12.40 -14.37
C SER A 103 -10.40 13.33 -15.41
N ALA A 104 -10.01 12.80 -16.57
CA ALA A 104 -9.49 13.62 -17.67
C ALA A 104 -10.50 14.65 -18.17
N LYS A 105 -11.81 14.30 -18.22
CA LYS A 105 -12.86 15.23 -18.64
C LYS A 105 -13.03 16.42 -17.70
N VAL A 106 -12.94 16.20 -16.39
CA VAL A 106 -12.98 17.29 -15.41
C VAL A 106 -11.72 18.15 -15.52
N LEU A 107 -10.53 17.55 -15.51
CA LEU A 107 -9.25 18.27 -15.67
C LEU A 107 -9.23 19.12 -16.94
N GLY A 108 -9.73 18.56 -18.05
CA GLY A 108 -9.83 19.26 -19.33
C GLY A 108 -10.78 20.46 -19.30
N ALA A 109 -11.84 20.45 -18.47
CA ALA A 109 -12.70 21.61 -18.28
C ALA A 109 -11.96 22.80 -17.63
N TYR A 110 -10.87 22.54 -16.90
CA TYR A 110 -9.94 23.51 -16.35
C TYR A 110 -8.77 23.84 -17.29
N GLY A 111 -8.72 23.23 -18.47
CA GLY A 111 -7.62 23.35 -19.43
C GLY A 111 -6.34 22.61 -19.01
N ILE A 112 -6.42 21.70 -18.05
CA ILE A 112 -5.30 20.86 -17.58
C ILE A 112 -5.20 19.65 -18.50
N LYS A 113 -4.00 19.42 -19.05
CA LYS A 113 -3.68 18.26 -19.87
C LYS A 113 -3.71 16.97 -19.05
N SER A 114 -4.11 15.86 -19.67
CA SER A 114 -4.06 14.53 -19.07
C SER A 114 -3.21 13.59 -19.93
N PHE A 115 -2.34 12.81 -19.27
CA PHE A 115 -1.63 11.67 -19.83
C PHE A 115 -2.31 10.42 -19.28
N LEU A 116 -3.18 9.80 -20.08
CA LEU A 116 -3.99 8.66 -19.66
C LEU A 116 -3.38 7.37 -20.20
N PHE A 117 -3.08 6.42 -19.33
CA PHE A 117 -2.70 5.09 -19.81
C PHE A 117 -3.85 4.47 -20.63
N GLU A 118 -3.51 3.91 -21.78
CA GLU A 118 -4.47 3.33 -22.72
C GLU A 118 -5.17 2.09 -22.17
N ASP A 119 -4.49 1.38 -21.25
CA ASP A 119 -5.00 0.24 -20.52
C ASP A 119 -4.53 0.29 -19.07
N LEU A 120 -4.96 -0.70 -18.25
CA LEU A 120 -4.60 -0.79 -16.84
C LEU A 120 -3.07 -0.85 -16.64
N ARG A 121 -2.57 -0.17 -15.61
CA ARG A 121 -1.14 -0.15 -15.25
C ARG A 121 -0.95 -0.15 -13.73
N PRO A 122 0.21 -0.68 -13.27
CA PRO A 122 0.59 -0.70 -11.87
C PRO A 122 0.62 0.68 -11.19
N THR A 123 0.25 0.72 -9.92
CA THR A 123 0.41 1.92 -9.08
C THR A 123 1.85 2.45 -9.06
N PRO A 124 2.91 1.61 -8.91
CA PRO A 124 4.30 2.10 -9.00
C PRO A 124 4.65 2.71 -10.36
N GLU A 125 4.12 2.20 -11.44
CA GLU A 125 4.38 2.77 -12.77
C GLU A 125 3.74 4.15 -12.93
N LEU A 126 2.57 4.41 -12.32
CA LEU A 126 2.03 5.78 -12.22
C LEU A 126 3.02 6.72 -11.54
N SER A 127 3.58 6.31 -10.38
CA SER A 127 4.57 7.09 -9.65
C SER A 127 5.78 7.41 -10.54
N PHE A 128 6.30 6.42 -11.26
CA PHE A 128 7.38 6.58 -12.24
C PHE A 128 7.00 7.54 -13.38
N ALA A 129 5.87 7.31 -14.04
CA ALA A 129 5.40 8.11 -15.17
C ALA A 129 5.18 9.58 -14.78
N THR A 130 4.63 9.83 -13.57
CA THR A 130 4.44 11.20 -13.06
C THR A 130 5.75 11.94 -12.98
N ARG A 131 6.82 11.30 -12.51
CA ARG A 131 8.17 11.88 -12.44
C ARG A 131 8.82 12.00 -13.80
N TYR A 132 8.77 10.95 -14.60
CA TYR A 132 9.39 10.92 -15.92
C TYR A 132 8.84 12.01 -16.87
N LEU A 133 7.52 12.15 -16.91
CA LEU A 133 6.82 13.17 -17.71
C LEU A 133 6.85 14.55 -17.06
N LYS A 134 7.39 14.69 -15.84
CA LYS A 134 7.38 15.93 -15.05
C LYS A 134 5.97 16.51 -14.90
N ALA A 135 4.99 15.64 -14.72
CA ALA A 135 3.59 16.02 -14.57
C ALA A 135 3.36 16.78 -13.25
N ALA A 136 2.32 17.59 -13.20
CA ALA A 136 1.96 18.35 -12.00
C ALA A 136 1.41 17.47 -10.89
N ALA A 137 0.81 16.32 -11.25
CA ALA A 137 0.25 15.33 -10.33
C ALA A 137 0.03 13.99 -11.04
N GLY A 138 -0.26 12.95 -10.25
CA GLY A 138 -0.70 11.64 -10.72
C GLY A 138 -2.02 11.22 -10.08
N ILE A 139 -2.81 10.42 -10.78
CA ILE A 139 -4.05 9.81 -10.29
C ILE A 139 -4.02 8.32 -10.61
N VAL A 140 -4.33 7.47 -9.64
CA VAL A 140 -4.61 6.06 -9.93
C VAL A 140 -6.00 5.66 -9.39
N ILE A 141 -6.79 5.04 -10.26
CA ILE A 141 -8.12 4.53 -9.93
C ILE A 141 -7.96 3.07 -9.52
N THR A 142 -8.01 2.84 -8.21
CA THR A 142 -7.83 1.51 -7.62
C THR A 142 -8.32 1.46 -6.18
N ALA A 143 -8.74 0.29 -5.74
CA ALA A 143 -8.95 -0.02 -4.32
C ALA A 143 -7.97 -1.09 -3.81
N SER A 144 -6.83 -1.31 -4.52
CA SER A 144 -5.82 -2.32 -4.16
C SER A 144 -6.49 -3.70 -3.95
N HIS A 145 -6.32 -4.32 -2.83
CA HIS A 145 -6.80 -5.66 -2.48
C HIS A 145 -8.22 -5.71 -1.85
N ASN A 146 -8.96 -4.61 -1.83
CA ASN A 146 -10.33 -4.59 -1.28
C ASN A 146 -11.27 -5.51 -2.08
N PRO A 147 -12.44 -5.90 -1.51
CA PRO A 147 -13.45 -6.68 -2.21
C PRO A 147 -13.87 -6.08 -3.57
N PRO A 148 -14.44 -6.89 -4.50
CA PRO A 148 -14.73 -6.46 -5.87
C PRO A 148 -15.77 -5.34 -6.00
N ASN A 149 -16.61 -5.15 -4.98
CA ASN A 149 -17.60 -4.05 -4.93
C ASN A 149 -17.01 -2.71 -4.51
N TYR A 150 -15.71 -2.65 -4.18
CA TYR A 150 -14.98 -1.41 -3.87
C TYR A 150 -14.23 -0.89 -5.08
N ASN A 151 -14.07 0.43 -5.13
CA ASN A 151 -13.07 1.09 -5.96
C ASN A 151 -12.49 2.28 -5.18
N GLY A 152 -11.53 3.00 -5.78
CA GLY A 152 -10.87 4.11 -5.11
C GLY A 152 -10.23 5.09 -6.09
N TYR A 153 -9.70 6.16 -5.51
CA TYR A 153 -9.05 7.25 -6.21
C TYR A 153 -7.90 7.74 -5.34
N LYS A 154 -6.66 7.46 -5.75
CA LYS A 154 -5.44 7.91 -5.07
C LYS A 154 -4.82 9.05 -5.85
N ILE A 155 -4.21 10.03 -5.15
CA ILE A 155 -3.52 11.17 -5.75
C ILE A 155 -2.05 11.22 -5.36
N TYR A 156 -1.23 11.63 -6.31
CA TYR A 156 0.23 11.72 -6.20
C TYR A 156 0.69 13.12 -6.58
N ASP A 157 1.72 13.61 -5.92
CA ASP A 157 2.36 14.87 -6.23
C ASP A 157 3.29 14.77 -7.45
N GLU A 158 3.88 15.87 -7.84
CA GLU A 158 4.83 15.96 -8.97
C GLU A 158 6.11 15.13 -8.77
N PHE A 159 6.40 14.71 -7.54
CA PHE A 159 7.54 13.86 -7.21
C PHE A 159 7.19 12.37 -7.23
N GLY A 160 5.97 12.02 -7.61
CA GLY A 160 5.47 10.65 -7.62
C GLY A 160 5.21 10.07 -6.23
N CYS A 161 5.14 10.91 -5.19
CA CYS A 161 4.76 10.53 -3.84
C CYS A 161 3.24 10.68 -3.67
N GLN A 162 2.60 9.76 -2.98
CA GLN A 162 1.24 9.99 -2.53
C GLN A 162 1.22 11.17 -1.55
N PHE A 163 0.25 12.09 -1.69
CA PHE A 163 0.18 13.28 -0.84
C PHE A 163 0.16 12.93 0.64
N THR A 164 1.03 13.58 1.42
CA THR A 164 1.00 13.51 2.89
C THR A 164 -0.10 14.41 3.46
N PRO A 165 -0.55 14.21 4.72
CA PRO A 165 -1.69 14.92 5.29
C PRO A 165 -1.62 16.43 5.13
N GLN A 166 -0.46 17.02 5.30
CA GLN A 166 -0.24 18.46 5.20
C GLN A 166 -0.73 19.06 3.86
N PHE A 167 -0.51 18.37 2.76
CA PHE A 167 -0.93 18.80 1.42
C PHE A 167 -2.31 18.27 1.06
N ALA A 168 -2.61 17.02 1.46
CA ALA A 168 -3.89 16.40 1.22
C ALA A 168 -5.05 17.19 1.86
N ASP A 169 -4.88 17.74 3.06
CA ASP A 169 -5.92 18.51 3.77
C ASP A 169 -6.34 19.77 3.00
N VAL A 170 -5.43 20.40 2.27
CA VAL A 170 -5.76 21.53 1.39
C VAL A 170 -6.63 21.07 0.22
N ILE A 171 -6.31 19.92 -0.38
CA ILE A 171 -7.13 19.35 -1.47
C ILE A 171 -8.50 18.95 -0.92
N VAL A 172 -8.54 18.29 0.24
CA VAL A 172 -9.78 17.89 0.93
C VAL A 172 -10.67 19.11 1.20
N SER A 173 -10.09 20.23 1.66
CA SER A 173 -10.84 21.47 1.86
C SER A 173 -11.50 21.94 0.57
N MET A 174 -10.76 21.96 -0.55
CA MET A 174 -11.31 22.35 -1.86
C MET A 174 -12.37 21.38 -2.38
N VAL A 175 -12.18 20.08 -2.17
CA VAL A 175 -13.19 19.05 -2.48
C VAL A 175 -14.47 19.31 -1.70
N ASN A 176 -14.37 19.66 -0.41
CA ASN A 176 -15.52 19.90 0.45
C ASN A 176 -16.27 21.21 0.16
N GLU A 177 -15.65 22.18 -0.51
CA GLU A 177 -16.31 23.40 -0.99
C GLU A 177 -17.34 23.12 -2.09
N VAL A 178 -17.24 21.97 -2.77
CA VAL A 178 -18.23 21.57 -3.79
C VAL A 178 -19.52 21.13 -3.11
N THR A 179 -20.55 21.96 -3.23
CA THR A 179 -21.88 21.71 -2.64
C THR A 179 -22.85 21.02 -3.61
N ASP A 180 -22.62 21.16 -4.92
CA ASP A 180 -23.47 20.59 -5.97
C ASP A 180 -22.64 19.68 -6.91
N LEU A 181 -22.81 18.38 -6.77
CA LEU A 181 -22.10 17.37 -7.55
C LEU A 181 -22.51 17.39 -9.04
N PHE A 182 -23.74 17.83 -9.36
CA PHE A 182 -24.29 17.81 -10.72
C PHE A 182 -23.87 19.04 -11.54
N GLN A 183 -23.35 20.09 -10.90
CA GLN A 183 -22.88 21.32 -11.56
C GLN A 183 -21.37 21.31 -11.89
N ILE A 184 -20.66 20.23 -11.58
CA ILE A 184 -19.24 20.10 -11.88
C ILE A 184 -19.05 20.04 -13.41
N LYS A 185 -18.24 20.95 -13.93
CA LYS A 185 -18.00 21.07 -15.37
C LYS A 185 -17.14 19.91 -15.88
N THR A 186 -17.53 19.36 -17.02
CA THR A 186 -16.75 18.37 -17.76
C THR A 186 -16.73 18.78 -19.24
N VAL A 187 -15.77 18.24 -19.98
CA VAL A 187 -15.75 18.32 -21.45
C VAL A 187 -15.82 16.92 -22.03
N SER A 188 -16.29 16.78 -23.26
CA SER A 188 -16.35 15.46 -23.91
C SER A 188 -14.95 14.95 -24.31
N LYS A 189 -14.83 13.65 -24.57
CA LYS A 189 -13.56 13.06 -25.03
C LYS A 189 -13.12 13.67 -26.37
N GLU A 190 -14.06 13.97 -27.24
CA GLU A 190 -13.81 14.58 -28.56
C GLU A 190 -13.19 15.97 -28.38
N VAL A 191 -13.71 16.79 -27.47
CA VAL A 191 -13.16 18.12 -27.14
C VAL A 191 -11.76 18.01 -26.53
N LEU A 192 -11.50 17.01 -25.69
CA LEU A 192 -10.16 16.76 -25.13
C LEU A 192 -9.16 16.47 -26.25
N ILE A 193 -9.53 15.64 -27.23
CA ILE A 193 -8.66 15.29 -28.37
C ILE A 193 -8.45 16.52 -29.26
N GLU A 194 -9.52 17.22 -29.63
CA GLU A 194 -9.46 18.40 -30.48
C GLU A 194 -8.55 19.50 -29.89
N LYS A 195 -8.63 19.70 -28.58
CA LYS A 195 -7.81 20.70 -27.87
C LYS A 195 -6.45 20.19 -27.42
N HIS A 196 -6.06 18.99 -27.79
CA HIS A 196 -4.79 18.34 -27.35
C HIS A 196 -4.62 18.30 -25.82
N LEU A 197 -5.74 18.14 -25.09
CA LEU A 197 -5.77 18.00 -23.63
C LEU A 197 -5.72 16.55 -23.16
N LEU A 198 -5.81 15.58 -24.06
CA LEU A 198 -5.67 14.15 -23.77
C LEU A 198 -4.57 13.54 -24.64
N THR A 199 -3.60 12.93 -24.00
CA THR A 199 -2.57 12.11 -24.63
C THR A 199 -2.63 10.72 -24.04
N TYR A 200 -2.77 9.70 -24.86
CA TYR A 200 -2.63 8.32 -24.42
C TYR A 200 -1.15 7.96 -24.30
N ILE A 201 -0.82 7.23 -23.24
CA ILE A 201 0.53 6.69 -22.97
C ILE A 201 0.41 5.19 -22.70
N GLY A 202 1.47 4.42 -22.88
CA GLY A 202 1.46 2.97 -22.71
C GLY A 202 2.85 2.38 -22.88
N GLN A 203 3.06 1.53 -23.89
CA GLN A 203 4.25 0.71 -24.08
C GLN A 203 5.58 1.48 -23.93
N GLU A 204 5.66 2.71 -24.38
CA GLU A 204 6.89 3.53 -24.23
C GLU A 204 7.24 3.74 -22.75
N ILE A 205 6.25 3.99 -21.92
CA ILE A 205 6.46 4.15 -20.47
C ILE A 205 6.76 2.79 -19.83
N ASP A 206 6.08 1.72 -20.24
CA ASP A 206 6.31 0.35 -19.78
C ASP A 206 7.78 -0.05 -19.97
N GLU A 207 8.34 0.18 -21.18
CA GLU A 207 9.72 -0.16 -21.49
C GLU A 207 10.73 0.62 -20.63
N LEU A 208 10.49 1.92 -20.45
CA LEU A 208 11.34 2.77 -19.61
C LEU A 208 11.29 2.34 -18.15
N TYR A 209 10.10 2.09 -17.63
CA TYR A 209 9.89 1.62 -16.26
C TYR A 209 10.54 0.26 -16.03
N LEU A 210 10.32 -0.73 -16.91
CA LEU A 210 10.93 -2.04 -16.78
C LEU A 210 12.45 -2.02 -16.88
N ASN A 211 13.03 -1.11 -17.67
CA ASN A 211 14.48 -0.92 -17.72
C ASN A 211 15.04 -0.41 -16.39
N GLU A 212 14.33 0.54 -15.73
CA GLU A 212 14.70 0.99 -14.39
C GLU A 212 14.54 -0.14 -13.35
N VAL A 213 13.45 -0.94 -13.43
CA VAL A 213 13.27 -2.10 -12.57
C VAL A 213 14.41 -3.12 -12.76
N LYS A 214 14.80 -3.44 -13.98
CA LYS A 214 15.95 -4.35 -14.23
C LYS A 214 17.25 -3.85 -13.62
N SER A 215 17.43 -2.54 -13.50
CA SER A 215 18.64 -1.92 -12.93
C SER A 215 18.83 -2.15 -11.43
N ILE A 216 17.82 -2.69 -10.72
CA ILE A 216 17.94 -3.00 -9.28
C ILE A 216 18.77 -4.24 -9.00
N GLN A 217 18.96 -5.10 -9.99
CA GLN A 217 19.68 -6.37 -9.82
C GLN A 217 21.10 -6.13 -9.31
N ILE A 218 21.50 -6.94 -8.34
CA ILE A 218 22.83 -6.89 -7.72
C ILE A 218 23.72 -7.95 -8.35
N ASN A 219 23.18 -9.13 -8.62
CA ASN A 219 23.85 -10.25 -9.25
C ASN A 219 23.12 -10.68 -10.55
N PRO A 220 23.04 -9.83 -11.59
CA PRO A 220 22.27 -10.12 -12.81
C PRO A 220 22.75 -11.37 -13.55
N GLN A 221 24.00 -11.82 -13.29
CA GLN A 221 24.61 -13.00 -13.91
C GLN A 221 24.38 -14.30 -13.11
N VAL A 222 23.64 -14.25 -11.98
CA VAL A 222 23.32 -15.47 -11.25
C VAL A 222 22.58 -16.45 -12.14
N LYS A 223 22.87 -17.74 -11.99
CA LYS A 223 22.16 -18.79 -12.71
C LYS A 223 20.68 -18.79 -12.31
N LYS A 224 19.79 -18.71 -13.30
CA LYS A 224 18.35 -18.56 -13.11
C LYS A 224 17.60 -19.87 -13.40
N ASP A 225 18.06 -20.96 -12.79
CA ASP A 225 17.51 -22.30 -12.97
C ASP A 225 16.40 -22.67 -11.97
N ILE A 226 16.03 -21.74 -11.09
CA ILE A 226 14.87 -21.90 -10.23
C ILE A 226 13.56 -21.79 -11.02
N LYS A 227 12.57 -22.59 -10.62
CA LYS A 227 11.21 -22.53 -11.18
C LYS A 227 10.33 -21.62 -10.35
N ILE A 228 9.74 -20.62 -10.99
CA ILE A 228 8.87 -19.63 -10.33
C ILE A 228 7.45 -19.82 -10.81
N VAL A 229 6.50 -19.98 -9.89
CA VAL A 229 5.06 -19.78 -10.20
C VAL A 229 4.70 -18.35 -9.90
N PHE A 230 4.05 -17.69 -10.86
CA PHE A 230 3.63 -16.29 -10.74
C PHE A 230 2.12 -16.15 -10.87
N THR A 231 1.53 -15.34 -9.98
CA THR A 231 0.15 -14.90 -10.09
C THR A 231 0.01 -13.40 -9.81
N PRO A 232 -0.62 -12.63 -10.73
CA PRO A 232 -0.97 -11.23 -10.52
C PRO A 232 -2.29 -11.05 -9.76
N LEU A 233 -2.95 -12.13 -9.33
CA LEU A 233 -4.30 -12.12 -8.75
C LEU A 233 -5.29 -11.28 -9.57
N HIS A 234 -5.33 -11.51 -10.89
CA HIS A 234 -6.11 -10.77 -11.89
C HIS A 234 -5.69 -9.30 -12.12
N GLY A 235 -4.59 -8.87 -11.51
CA GLY A 235 -4.19 -7.46 -11.43
C GLY A 235 -3.30 -6.96 -12.56
N THR A 236 -2.81 -5.75 -12.37
CA THR A 236 -2.06 -4.93 -13.34
C THR A 236 -0.66 -5.43 -13.66
N SER A 237 -0.09 -6.30 -12.81
CA SER A 237 1.24 -6.87 -13.06
C SER A 237 1.24 -8.05 -14.03
N ALA A 238 0.08 -8.48 -14.56
CA ALA A 238 -0.02 -9.70 -15.38
C ALA A 238 1.01 -9.70 -16.52
N GLU A 239 0.98 -8.72 -17.38
CA GLU A 239 1.88 -8.65 -18.53
C GLU A 239 3.29 -8.19 -18.12
N LEU A 240 3.39 -7.11 -17.36
CA LEU A 240 4.68 -6.51 -17.00
C LEU A 240 5.50 -7.41 -16.07
N GLY A 241 4.86 -8.05 -15.09
CA GLY A 241 5.55 -8.95 -14.16
C GLY A 241 6.05 -10.23 -14.85
N LEU A 242 5.23 -10.82 -15.72
CA LEU A 242 5.62 -11.99 -16.50
C LEU A 242 6.77 -11.63 -17.46
N SER A 243 6.62 -10.56 -18.25
CA SER A 243 7.64 -10.07 -19.18
C SER A 243 8.94 -9.73 -18.47
N LEU A 244 8.88 -9.11 -17.29
CA LEU A 244 10.06 -8.80 -16.47
C LEU A 244 10.84 -10.06 -16.10
N LEU A 245 10.17 -11.07 -15.54
CA LEU A 245 10.81 -12.33 -15.14
C LEU A 245 11.38 -13.09 -16.34
N GLU A 246 10.61 -13.24 -17.42
CA GLU A 246 11.06 -13.94 -18.63
C GLU A 246 12.23 -13.22 -19.32
N SER A 247 12.15 -11.90 -19.48
CA SER A 247 13.22 -11.12 -20.10
C SER A 247 14.50 -11.03 -19.27
N THR A 248 14.42 -11.31 -17.97
CA THR A 248 15.58 -11.46 -17.10
C THR A 248 16.09 -12.91 -16.99
N GLY A 249 15.44 -13.86 -17.67
CA GLY A 249 15.90 -15.23 -17.89
C GLY A 249 15.37 -16.26 -16.89
N TYR A 250 14.36 -15.95 -16.09
CA TYR A 250 13.73 -16.92 -15.18
C TYR A 250 12.77 -17.86 -15.89
N LEU A 251 12.66 -19.10 -15.39
CA LEU A 251 11.67 -20.08 -15.82
C LEU A 251 10.38 -19.86 -15.03
N VAL A 252 9.37 -19.29 -15.69
CA VAL A 252 8.12 -18.86 -15.07
C VAL A 252 6.95 -19.74 -15.51
N TYR A 253 6.12 -20.11 -14.54
CA TYR A 253 4.86 -20.79 -14.73
C TYR A 253 3.72 -19.89 -14.25
N PRO A 254 3.06 -19.12 -15.14
CA PRO A 254 1.96 -18.27 -14.74
C PRO A 254 0.70 -19.07 -14.38
N VAL A 255 -0.03 -18.63 -13.37
CA VAL A 255 -1.38 -19.14 -13.07
C VAL A 255 -2.34 -18.53 -14.08
N LEU A 256 -2.56 -19.26 -15.20
CA LEU A 256 -3.23 -18.73 -16.39
C LEU A 256 -4.62 -18.16 -16.11
N GLU A 257 -5.39 -18.79 -15.22
CA GLU A 257 -6.72 -18.35 -14.84
C GLU A 257 -6.70 -16.99 -14.13
N GLN A 258 -5.59 -16.66 -13.46
CA GLN A 258 -5.39 -15.40 -12.74
C GLN A 258 -4.63 -14.34 -13.55
N MET A 259 -4.10 -14.70 -14.73
CA MET A 259 -3.54 -13.73 -15.67
C MET A 259 -4.62 -12.94 -16.41
N VAL A 260 -5.87 -13.39 -16.36
CA VAL A 260 -7.01 -12.71 -16.97
C VAL A 260 -7.51 -11.59 -16.06
N HIS A 261 -7.78 -10.41 -16.63
CA HIS A 261 -8.31 -9.25 -15.92
C HIS A 261 -9.78 -9.46 -15.55
N ASP A 262 -10.02 -10.07 -14.39
CA ASP A 262 -11.36 -10.29 -13.85
C ASP A 262 -11.64 -9.30 -12.71
N SER A 263 -12.54 -8.36 -12.96
CA SER A 263 -12.96 -7.35 -11.96
C SER A 263 -13.72 -7.93 -10.76
N SER A 264 -14.19 -9.19 -10.88
CA SER A 264 -14.89 -9.90 -9.81
C SER A 264 -13.93 -10.70 -8.92
N PHE A 265 -12.66 -10.86 -9.33
CA PHE A 265 -11.66 -11.69 -8.65
C PHE A 265 -12.18 -13.11 -8.37
N SER A 266 -12.89 -13.73 -9.34
CA SER A 266 -13.71 -14.92 -9.14
C SER A 266 -12.94 -16.16 -8.68
N THR A 267 -11.62 -16.21 -8.88
CA THR A 267 -10.77 -17.35 -8.49
C THR A 267 -10.20 -17.22 -7.09
N VAL A 268 -10.40 -16.08 -6.39
CA VAL A 268 -9.85 -15.84 -5.05
C VAL A 268 -10.90 -15.23 -4.11
N LYS A 269 -10.86 -15.59 -2.85
CA LYS A 269 -11.74 -15.00 -1.81
C LYS A 269 -11.38 -13.54 -1.54
N SER A 270 -10.10 -13.22 -1.63
CA SER A 270 -9.55 -11.88 -1.45
C SER A 270 -8.26 -11.78 -2.27
N PRO A 271 -8.12 -10.79 -3.17
CA PRO A 271 -6.93 -10.62 -3.99
C PRO A 271 -5.79 -9.94 -3.20
N ASN A 272 -5.51 -10.44 -1.99
CA ASN A 272 -4.50 -9.90 -1.09
C ASN A 272 -3.39 -10.94 -0.84
N PRO A 273 -2.15 -10.70 -1.28
CA PRO A 273 -1.03 -11.64 -1.09
C PRO A 273 -0.61 -11.86 0.38
N GLU A 274 -1.17 -11.11 1.32
CA GLU A 274 -1.02 -11.39 2.76
C GLU A 274 -1.83 -12.63 3.20
N ASN A 275 -2.85 -13.02 2.42
CA ASN A 275 -3.75 -14.12 2.75
C ASN A 275 -3.27 -15.42 2.10
N ALA A 276 -3.10 -16.47 2.88
CA ALA A 276 -2.72 -17.79 2.38
C ALA A 276 -3.70 -18.31 1.30
N SER A 277 -5.00 -17.98 1.40
CA SER A 277 -6.00 -18.36 0.41
C SER A 277 -5.77 -17.75 -0.98
N ALA A 278 -5.03 -16.65 -1.09
CA ALA A 278 -4.65 -16.07 -2.39
C ALA A 278 -3.64 -16.95 -3.15
N PHE A 279 -2.92 -17.83 -2.46
CA PHE A 279 -1.94 -18.73 -3.04
C PHE A 279 -2.47 -20.12 -3.40
N GLU A 280 -3.74 -20.44 -3.16
CA GLU A 280 -4.28 -21.79 -3.37
C GLU A 280 -4.00 -22.33 -4.79
N MET A 281 -4.24 -21.54 -5.83
CA MET A 281 -3.97 -21.95 -7.22
C MET A 281 -2.47 -21.98 -7.53
N ALA A 282 -1.70 -21.04 -7.02
CA ALA A 282 -0.25 -21.00 -7.19
C ALA A 282 0.42 -22.21 -6.49
N ILE A 283 -0.05 -22.61 -5.30
CA ILE A 283 0.40 -23.82 -4.60
C ILE A 283 0.07 -25.09 -5.41
N ALA A 284 -1.16 -25.18 -5.92
CA ALA A 284 -1.57 -26.33 -6.75
C ALA A 284 -0.69 -26.46 -8.00
N LEU A 285 -0.43 -25.35 -8.70
CA LEU A 285 0.46 -25.34 -9.87
C LEU A 285 1.91 -25.62 -9.44
N GLY A 286 2.37 -25.01 -8.36
CA GLY A 286 3.72 -25.21 -7.81
C GLY A 286 4.03 -26.67 -7.51
N LYS A 287 3.09 -27.38 -6.87
CA LYS A 287 3.20 -28.84 -6.64
C LYS A 287 3.26 -29.64 -7.94
N LYS A 288 2.53 -29.23 -8.97
CA LYS A 288 2.50 -29.91 -10.29
C LYS A 288 3.82 -29.74 -11.06
N VAL A 289 4.42 -28.55 -11.02
CA VAL A 289 5.66 -28.26 -11.78
C VAL A 289 6.91 -28.40 -10.94
N ASP A 290 6.75 -28.69 -9.67
CA ASP A 290 7.84 -28.75 -8.68
C ASP A 290 8.59 -27.42 -8.60
N ALA A 291 7.85 -26.32 -8.34
CA ALA A 291 8.40 -24.97 -8.28
C ALA A 291 9.18 -24.72 -6.99
N ASP A 292 10.22 -23.90 -7.06
CA ASP A 292 11.05 -23.49 -5.93
C ASP A 292 10.44 -22.30 -5.18
N LEU A 293 9.77 -21.42 -5.93
CA LEU A 293 9.24 -20.15 -5.45
C LEU A 293 7.87 -19.87 -6.03
N LEU A 294 6.95 -19.39 -5.20
CA LEU A 294 5.66 -18.86 -5.64
C LEU A 294 5.60 -17.38 -5.33
N ILE A 295 5.17 -16.59 -6.29
CA ILE A 295 5.07 -15.12 -6.19
C ILE A 295 3.65 -14.68 -6.53
N ALA A 296 3.09 -13.81 -5.68
CA ALA A 296 1.81 -13.18 -5.91
C ALA A 296 1.90 -11.67 -5.71
N THR A 297 1.23 -10.89 -6.58
CA THR A 297 1.05 -9.44 -6.40
C THR A 297 -0.42 -9.11 -6.21
N ASP A 298 -0.73 -8.01 -5.55
CA ASP A 298 -2.11 -7.53 -5.45
C ASP A 298 -2.56 -6.81 -6.75
N PRO A 299 -3.86 -6.48 -6.89
CA PRO A 299 -4.40 -6.00 -8.16
C PRO A 299 -3.77 -4.72 -8.73
N ASP A 300 -3.32 -3.79 -7.89
CA ASP A 300 -2.63 -2.59 -8.36
C ASP A 300 -1.09 -2.70 -8.27
N ALA A 301 -0.61 -3.93 -8.02
CA ALA A 301 0.80 -4.33 -8.08
C ALA A 301 1.72 -3.49 -7.16
N ASP A 302 1.21 -3.06 -6.01
CA ASP A 302 2.01 -2.36 -5.02
C ASP A 302 2.50 -3.29 -3.87
N ARG A 303 1.99 -4.55 -3.79
CA ARG A 303 2.38 -5.54 -2.77
C ARG A 303 2.88 -6.82 -3.40
N LEU A 304 3.85 -7.46 -2.72
CA LEU A 304 4.42 -8.74 -3.08
C LEU A 304 4.29 -9.76 -1.96
N GLY A 305 3.66 -10.90 -2.23
CA GLY A 305 3.73 -12.10 -1.39
C GLY A 305 4.67 -13.13 -1.99
N VAL A 306 5.41 -13.81 -1.13
CA VAL A 306 6.39 -14.84 -1.49
C VAL A 306 6.12 -16.11 -0.69
N ALA A 307 5.96 -17.25 -1.37
CA ALA A 307 5.92 -18.55 -0.72
C ALA A 307 7.07 -19.43 -1.20
N VAL A 308 7.72 -20.10 -0.27
CA VAL A 308 8.94 -20.88 -0.47
C VAL A 308 8.66 -22.36 -0.29
N LYS A 309 9.20 -23.19 -1.16
CA LYS A 309 9.06 -24.64 -1.08
C LYS A 309 9.66 -25.18 0.22
N GLN A 310 8.87 -26.01 0.91
CA GLN A 310 9.29 -26.75 2.10
C GLN A 310 8.79 -28.21 2.01
N GLY A 311 9.67 -29.12 1.69
CA GLY A 311 9.27 -30.51 1.40
C GLY A 311 8.32 -30.59 0.21
N ASN A 312 7.11 -31.10 0.43
CA ASN A 312 6.06 -31.23 -0.58
C ASN A 312 5.02 -30.10 -0.53
N ASP A 313 5.26 -29.05 0.26
CA ASP A 313 4.35 -27.92 0.43
C ASP A 313 5.08 -26.58 0.34
N TYR A 314 4.37 -25.49 0.58
CA TYR A 314 4.90 -24.13 0.52
C TYR A 314 4.61 -23.37 1.81
N VAL A 315 5.57 -22.56 2.23
CA VAL A 315 5.44 -21.67 3.39
C VAL A 315 5.39 -20.24 2.90
N LEU A 316 4.30 -19.54 3.20
CA LEU A 316 4.16 -18.12 2.91
C LEU A 316 5.01 -17.32 3.92
N LEU A 317 5.93 -16.52 3.40
CA LEU A 317 6.70 -15.57 4.20
C LEU A 317 5.84 -14.34 4.54
N THR A 318 5.99 -13.84 5.77
CA THR A 318 5.37 -12.55 6.12
C THR A 318 6.08 -11.39 5.42
N GLY A 319 5.42 -10.21 5.37
CA GLY A 319 6.05 -9.00 4.83
C GLY A 319 7.35 -8.63 5.54
N ASN A 320 7.38 -8.81 6.86
CA ASN A 320 8.58 -8.60 7.67
C ASN A 320 9.71 -9.59 7.35
N GLN A 321 9.39 -10.87 7.18
CA GLN A 321 10.35 -11.91 6.84
C GLN A 321 10.96 -11.69 5.45
N THR A 322 10.11 -11.41 4.47
CA THR A 322 10.55 -11.07 3.12
C THR A 322 11.42 -9.81 3.13
N GLY A 323 11.01 -8.75 3.84
CA GLY A 323 11.80 -7.53 4.00
C GLY A 323 13.17 -7.79 4.63
N ALA A 324 13.25 -8.63 5.67
CA ALA A 324 14.50 -9.00 6.31
C ALA A 324 15.44 -9.80 5.39
N ILE A 325 14.90 -10.72 4.59
CA ILE A 325 15.67 -11.46 3.59
C ILE A 325 16.22 -10.53 2.52
N LEU A 326 15.38 -9.64 1.96
CA LEU A 326 15.78 -8.72 0.90
C LEU A 326 16.83 -7.71 1.37
N ILE A 327 16.67 -7.12 2.56
CA ILE A 327 17.66 -6.19 3.10
C ILE A 327 18.99 -6.90 3.41
N ASN A 328 18.94 -8.13 3.94
CA ASN A 328 20.13 -8.93 4.16
C ASN A 328 20.85 -9.24 2.83
N TYR A 329 20.10 -9.61 1.79
CA TYR A 329 20.65 -9.86 0.46
C TYR A 329 21.32 -8.59 -0.12
N ILE A 330 20.61 -7.46 -0.13
CA ILE A 330 21.15 -6.19 -0.63
C ILE A 330 22.49 -5.86 0.05
N LEU A 331 22.49 -5.89 1.39
CA LEU A 331 23.64 -5.44 2.15
C LEU A 331 24.82 -6.40 2.08
N SER A 332 24.58 -7.72 2.16
CA SER A 332 25.63 -8.72 2.09
C SER A 332 26.30 -8.72 0.71
N GLU A 333 25.52 -8.68 -0.36
CA GLU A 333 26.07 -8.77 -1.72
C GLU A 333 26.76 -7.46 -2.15
N ARG A 334 26.18 -6.30 -1.85
CA ARG A 334 26.85 -5.02 -2.08
C ARG A 334 28.14 -4.88 -1.28
N LYS A 335 28.20 -5.45 -0.06
CA LYS A 335 29.44 -5.51 0.73
C LYS A 335 30.51 -6.39 0.04
N LYS A 336 30.13 -7.58 -0.44
CA LYS A 336 31.05 -8.48 -1.18
C LYS A 336 31.60 -7.81 -2.45
N GLN A 337 30.77 -7.01 -3.13
CA GLN A 337 31.14 -6.30 -4.35
C GLN A 337 31.87 -4.98 -4.08
N GLY A 338 31.99 -4.53 -2.84
CA GLY A 338 32.58 -3.22 -2.50
C GLY A 338 31.74 -2.02 -2.97
N THR A 339 30.42 -2.21 -3.11
CA THR A 339 29.48 -1.17 -3.61
C THR A 339 28.56 -0.62 -2.53
N LEU A 340 28.81 -0.95 -1.25
CA LEU A 340 28.08 -0.34 -0.15
C LEU A 340 28.40 1.17 -0.04
N PRO A 341 27.39 2.05 0.08
CA PRO A 341 27.66 3.46 0.33
C PRO A 341 28.12 3.68 1.77
N GLU A 342 28.77 4.82 2.02
CA GLU A 342 29.15 5.21 3.38
C GLU A 342 27.95 5.64 4.22
N ASN A 343 26.95 6.27 3.60
CA ASN A 343 25.82 6.93 4.26
C ASN A 343 24.48 6.32 3.82
N GLY A 344 24.32 4.99 3.92
CA GLY A 344 23.08 4.30 3.57
C GLY A 344 21.95 4.53 4.57
N VAL A 345 20.72 4.67 4.06
CA VAL A 345 19.51 4.82 4.88
C VAL A 345 18.46 3.79 4.48
N VAL A 346 17.87 3.17 5.49
CA VAL A 346 16.75 2.23 5.36
C VAL A 346 15.52 2.84 6.02
N PHE A 347 14.36 2.68 5.41
CA PHE A 347 13.08 3.14 5.96
C PHE A 347 12.17 1.96 6.31
N ASN A 348 11.53 2.05 7.45
CA ASN A 348 10.42 1.19 7.86
C ASN A 348 9.38 1.97 8.66
N THR A 349 8.33 1.31 9.18
CA THR A 349 7.29 1.98 9.96
C THR A 349 7.36 1.63 11.44
N ILE A 350 6.63 2.40 12.26
CA ILE A 350 6.52 2.19 13.70
C ILE A 350 5.92 0.82 14.09
N VAL A 351 5.31 0.10 13.14
CA VAL A 351 4.71 -1.24 13.32
C VAL A 351 5.43 -2.33 12.52
N THR A 352 6.50 -2.00 11.82
CA THR A 352 7.35 -2.95 11.12
C THR A 352 8.30 -3.65 12.11
N SER A 353 8.63 -4.91 11.84
CA SER A 353 9.60 -5.70 12.64
C SER A 353 10.95 -5.00 12.79
N ASP A 354 11.56 -5.13 13.98
CA ASP A 354 12.90 -4.63 14.22
C ASP A 354 14.02 -5.46 13.57
N LEU A 355 13.71 -6.63 13.00
CA LEU A 355 14.72 -7.53 12.39
C LEU A 355 15.48 -6.84 11.27
N GLY A 356 14.79 -6.24 10.30
CA GLY A 356 15.44 -5.52 9.20
C GLY A 356 16.24 -4.31 9.68
N ALA A 357 15.76 -3.64 10.73
CA ALA A 357 16.49 -2.53 11.35
C ALA A 357 17.79 -3.01 12.04
N LYS A 358 17.78 -4.16 12.71
CA LYS A 358 18.98 -4.78 13.30
C LYS A 358 20.00 -5.14 12.22
N ILE A 359 19.52 -5.74 11.11
CA ILE A 359 20.39 -6.06 9.96
C ILE A 359 21.05 -4.78 9.44
N ALA A 360 20.28 -3.74 9.13
CA ALA A 360 20.82 -2.48 8.60
C ALA A 360 21.86 -1.84 9.52
N ARG A 361 21.57 -1.76 10.83
CA ARG A 361 22.50 -1.23 11.83
C ARG A 361 23.79 -2.03 11.95
N ALA A 362 23.75 -3.35 11.76
CA ALA A 362 24.95 -4.21 11.75
C ALA A 362 25.91 -3.88 10.59
N TYR A 363 25.39 -3.29 9.51
CA TYR A 363 26.18 -2.74 8.40
C TYR A 363 26.52 -1.25 8.55
N GLY A 364 26.19 -0.63 9.70
CA GLY A 364 26.48 0.77 9.98
C GLY A 364 25.48 1.76 9.42
N PHE A 365 24.33 1.31 8.92
CA PHE A 365 23.35 2.18 8.29
C PHE A 365 22.30 2.74 9.26
N ASN A 366 21.85 3.94 8.95
CA ASN A 366 20.74 4.56 9.65
C ASN A 366 19.43 3.90 9.28
N VAL A 367 18.56 3.72 10.27
CA VAL A 367 17.19 3.29 10.06
C VAL A 367 16.26 4.39 10.55
N ILE A 368 15.47 4.93 9.65
CA ILE A 368 14.47 5.95 9.94
C ILE A 368 13.10 5.28 9.95
N GLN A 369 12.44 5.33 11.11
CA GLN A 369 11.05 4.89 11.22
C GLN A 369 10.12 6.01 10.79
N THR A 370 9.06 5.65 10.08
CA THR A 370 7.97 6.55 9.69
C THR A 370 6.65 6.11 10.33
N LEU A 371 5.64 6.94 10.25
CA LEU A 371 4.27 6.50 10.51
C LEU A 371 3.86 5.44 9.48
N THR A 372 2.80 4.67 9.80
CA THR A 372 2.21 3.68 8.90
C THR A 372 1.64 4.36 7.65
N GLY A 373 1.98 3.83 6.50
CA GLY A 373 1.58 4.30 5.18
C GLY A 373 2.78 4.72 4.34
N PHE A 374 2.93 4.09 3.19
CA PHE A 374 4.12 4.22 2.34
C PHE A 374 4.38 5.63 1.83
N LYS A 375 3.36 6.51 1.82
CA LYS A 375 3.51 7.94 1.52
C LYS A 375 4.59 8.63 2.36
N TYR A 376 4.73 8.25 3.64
CA TYR A 376 5.77 8.78 4.50
C TYR A 376 7.16 8.28 4.12
N ILE A 377 7.27 7.00 3.71
CA ILE A 377 8.53 6.45 3.16
C ILE A 377 8.87 7.15 1.84
N GLY A 378 7.90 7.29 0.92
CA GLY A 378 8.08 7.99 -0.35
C GLY A 378 8.55 9.44 -0.18
N GLU A 379 7.96 10.17 0.78
CA GLU A 379 8.37 11.53 1.13
C GLU A 379 9.79 11.57 1.68
N GLN A 380 10.17 10.64 2.54
CA GLN A 380 11.54 10.55 3.06
C GLN A 380 12.56 10.24 1.95
N ILE A 381 12.25 9.34 1.02
CA ILE A 381 13.09 9.07 -0.16
C ILE A 381 13.31 10.36 -0.97
N ARG A 382 12.26 11.17 -1.14
CA ARG A 382 12.36 12.47 -1.80
C ARG A 382 13.32 13.41 -1.09
N TYR A 383 13.27 13.50 0.25
CA TYR A 383 14.15 14.37 1.01
C TYR A 383 15.62 13.97 0.90
N LEU A 384 15.93 12.69 0.73
CA LEU A 384 17.30 12.22 0.55
C LEU A 384 17.97 12.78 -0.73
N GLU A 385 17.22 13.11 -1.78
CA GLU A 385 17.78 13.65 -3.04
C GLU A 385 18.60 14.94 -2.83
N ASN A 386 18.34 15.67 -1.74
CA ASN A 386 19.05 16.89 -1.41
C ASN A 386 20.11 16.68 -0.30
N THR A 387 20.49 15.44 -0.05
CA THR A 387 21.49 15.06 0.97
C THR A 387 22.61 14.24 0.35
N ASN A 388 23.63 13.92 1.14
CA ASN A 388 24.68 12.97 0.75
C ASN A 388 24.34 11.53 1.16
N GLN A 389 23.12 11.27 1.61
CA GLN A 389 22.67 9.94 2.02
C GLN A 389 22.12 9.17 0.82
N GLU A 390 22.37 7.85 0.79
CA GLU A 390 21.85 6.95 -0.24
C GLU A 390 20.67 6.14 0.30
N PHE A 391 19.56 6.16 -0.40
CA PHE A 391 18.43 5.27 -0.15
C PHE A 391 18.80 3.82 -0.48
N ILE A 392 18.65 2.91 0.48
CA ILE A 392 18.98 1.50 0.33
C ILE A 392 17.75 0.63 0.16
N PHE A 393 16.76 0.80 1.01
CA PHE A 393 15.55 -0.03 1.05
C PHE A 393 14.47 0.60 1.91
N GLY A 394 13.22 0.48 1.47
CA GLY A 394 12.05 0.88 2.26
C GLY A 394 11.01 -0.22 2.25
N TYR A 395 10.38 -0.51 3.41
CA TYR A 395 9.36 -1.55 3.46
C TYR A 395 8.37 -1.38 4.62
N GLU A 396 7.20 -1.98 4.45
CA GLU A 396 6.16 -2.11 5.46
C GLU A 396 5.85 -3.59 5.72
N GLU A 397 5.38 -3.90 6.93
CA GLU A 397 4.91 -5.23 7.33
C GLU A 397 3.79 -5.76 6.43
N SER A 398 3.05 -4.85 5.80
CA SER A 398 1.92 -5.13 4.90
C SER A 398 2.35 -5.45 3.47
N TYR A 399 3.49 -6.12 3.30
CA TYR A 399 3.97 -6.65 2.01
C TYR A 399 4.32 -5.59 0.95
N GLY A 400 4.59 -4.35 1.38
CA GLY A 400 5.02 -3.26 0.52
C GLY A 400 6.52 -3.02 0.61
N TYR A 401 7.20 -2.92 -0.55
CA TYR A 401 8.66 -2.75 -0.63
C TYR A 401 9.02 -1.77 -1.73
N VAL A 402 10.15 -1.08 -1.59
CA VAL A 402 10.82 -0.34 -2.65
C VAL A 402 12.33 -0.46 -2.50
N ILE A 403 13.04 -0.68 -3.60
CA ILE A 403 14.49 -0.94 -3.63
C ILE A 403 15.25 0.28 -4.16
N LYS A 404 14.77 0.90 -5.22
CA LYS A 404 15.33 2.13 -5.77
C LYS A 404 14.29 3.25 -5.84
N GLY A 405 14.70 4.46 -5.54
CA GLY A 405 13.84 5.64 -5.41
C GLY A 405 13.38 6.28 -6.74
N PHE A 406 13.46 5.60 -7.88
CA PHE A 406 12.83 6.08 -9.12
C PHE A 406 11.30 5.98 -9.04
N VAL A 407 10.79 5.13 -8.17
CA VAL A 407 9.39 5.06 -7.69
C VAL A 407 9.32 5.54 -6.25
N ARG A 408 8.23 6.22 -5.87
CA ARG A 408 8.02 6.79 -4.52
C ARG A 408 6.80 6.21 -3.80
N ASP A 409 6.37 5.06 -4.22
CA ASP A 409 5.41 4.19 -3.55
C ASP A 409 5.95 2.76 -3.55
N LYS A 410 5.23 1.83 -2.94
CA LYS A 410 5.53 0.40 -2.97
C LYS A 410 5.58 -0.09 -4.41
N ASP A 411 6.53 -0.95 -4.71
CA ASP A 411 6.74 -1.48 -6.05
C ASP A 411 6.94 -3.00 -6.00
N SER A 412 5.87 -3.73 -6.34
CA SER A 412 5.93 -5.18 -6.35
C SER A 412 6.83 -5.73 -7.47
N LEU A 413 7.04 -4.99 -8.58
CA LEU A 413 7.89 -5.45 -9.67
C LEU A 413 9.38 -5.38 -9.28
N GLN A 414 9.79 -4.33 -8.58
CA GLN A 414 11.11 -4.28 -7.97
C GLN A 414 11.30 -5.46 -6.99
N ALA A 415 10.34 -5.63 -6.09
CA ALA A 415 10.44 -6.66 -5.05
C ALA A 415 10.39 -8.08 -5.63
N LEU A 416 9.56 -8.34 -6.64
CA LEU A 416 9.46 -9.59 -7.38
C LEU A 416 10.79 -9.99 -8.03
N LEU A 417 11.43 -9.04 -8.72
CA LEU A 417 12.71 -9.29 -9.38
C LEU A 417 13.82 -9.57 -8.35
N LEU A 418 13.89 -8.75 -7.29
CA LEU A 418 14.92 -8.92 -6.26
C LEU A 418 14.73 -10.20 -5.44
N ALA A 419 13.48 -10.57 -5.12
CA ALA A 419 13.19 -11.84 -4.42
C ALA A 419 13.55 -13.04 -5.26
N SER A 420 13.30 -12.99 -6.58
CA SER A 420 13.71 -14.03 -7.52
C SER A 420 15.23 -14.14 -7.62
N GLU A 421 15.94 -13.00 -7.67
CA GLU A 421 17.40 -12.98 -7.70
C GLU A 421 18.00 -13.53 -6.39
N ALA A 422 17.48 -13.12 -5.24
CA ALA A 422 17.92 -13.61 -3.94
C ALA A 422 17.70 -15.12 -3.80
N ALA A 423 16.54 -15.65 -4.25
CA ALA A 423 16.25 -17.07 -4.24
C ALA A 423 17.23 -17.86 -5.11
N ALA A 424 17.44 -17.42 -6.36
CA ALA A 424 18.40 -18.05 -7.27
C ALA A 424 19.84 -17.99 -6.73
N TYR A 425 20.22 -16.85 -6.14
CA TYR A 425 21.55 -16.64 -5.57
C TYR A 425 21.82 -17.59 -4.40
N TYR A 426 20.93 -17.64 -3.41
CA TYR A 426 21.11 -18.50 -2.24
C TYR A 426 21.05 -19.99 -2.62
N GLN A 427 20.17 -20.36 -3.55
CA GLN A 427 20.12 -21.73 -4.05
C GLN A 427 21.42 -22.13 -4.74
N HIS A 428 21.95 -21.26 -5.60
CA HIS A 428 23.14 -21.61 -6.40
C HIS A 428 24.44 -21.54 -5.60
N TYR A 429 24.65 -20.51 -4.77
CA TYR A 429 25.92 -20.29 -4.08
C TYR A 429 25.96 -20.83 -2.65
N GLU A 430 24.83 -20.94 -1.98
CA GLU A 430 24.76 -21.39 -0.58
C GLU A 430 24.00 -22.73 -0.43
N ASN A 431 23.40 -23.24 -1.49
CA ASN A 431 22.53 -24.43 -1.49
C ASN A 431 21.41 -24.30 -0.44
N LYS A 432 20.80 -23.10 -0.36
CA LYS A 432 19.76 -22.75 0.61
C LYS A 432 18.54 -22.13 -0.07
N THR A 433 17.37 -22.47 0.43
CA THR A 433 16.12 -21.76 0.15
C THR A 433 16.07 -20.42 0.89
N LEU A 434 15.14 -19.54 0.53
CA LEU A 434 14.90 -18.31 1.28
C LEU A 434 14.47 -18.57 2.74
N LEU A 435 13.78 -19.69 3.00
CA LEU A 435 13.36 -20.07 4.36
C LEU A 435 14.56 -20.50 5.22
N GLU A 436 15.48 -21.27 4.65
CA GLU A 436 16.73 -21.65 5.34
C GLU A 436 17.62 -20.43 5.57
N LYS A 437 17.65 -19.51 4.60
CA LYS A 437 18.36 -18.23 4.79
C LYS A 437 17.76 -17.37 5.89
N LEU A 438 16.43 -17.35 6.03
CA LEU A 438 15.76 -16.69 7.15
C LEU A 438 16.20 -17.29 8.49
N ASN A 439 16.41 -18.60 8.57
CA ASN A 439 16.93 -19.23 9.79
C ASN A 439 18.34 -18.75 10.12
N ASP A 440 19.25 -18.63 9.14
CA ASP A 440 20.58 -18.04 9.36
C ASP A 440 20.50 -16.60 9.89
N ILE A 441 19.56 -15.82 9.34
CA ILE A 441 19.30 -14.45 9.80
C ILE A 441 18.81 -14.46 11.26
N TYR A 442 17.92 -15.37 11.61
CA TYR A 442 17.44 -15.53 12.99
C TYR A 442 18.56 -15.96 13.95
N GLU A 443 19.44 -16.85 13.53
CA GLU A 443 20.62 -17.24 14.33
C GLU A 443 21.56 -16.05 14.59
N THR A 444 21.69 -15.14 13.62
CA THR A 444 22.60 -13.99 13.72
C THR A 444 21.98 -12.84 14.51
N TYR A 445 20.69 -12.53 14.30
CA TYR A 445 20.05 -11.31 14.80
C TYR A 445 18.95 -11.55 15.83
N GLY A 446 18.66 -12.81 16.15
CA GLY A 446 17.56 -13.23 17.01
C GLY A 446 16.25 -13.44 16.24
N VAL A 447 15.39 -14.29 16.79
CA VAL A 447 14.08 -14.61 16.20
C VAL A 447 13.12 -13.45 16.46
N HIS A 448 12.43 -13.01 15.41
CA HIS A 448 11.36 -12.01 15.47
C HIS A 448 10.07 -12.62 14.92
N GLN A 449 9.01 -12.47 15.66
CA GLN A 449 7.66 -12.92 15.27
C GLN A 449 6.67 -11.78 15.49
N GLU A 450 5.75 -11.62 14.56
CA GLU A 450 4.75 -10.55 14.61
C GLU A 450 3.34 -11.10 14.40
N ALA A 451 2.36 -10.40 14.96
CA ALA A 451 0.95 -10.64 14.73
C ALA A 451 0.18 -9.34 14.53
N LEU A 452 -0.88 -9.41 13.76
CA LEU A 452 -1.87 -8.36 13.61
C LEU A 452 -3.25 -8.90 14.00
N HIS A 453 -3.84 -8.34 15.05
CA HIS A 453 -5.24 -8.58 15.40
C HIS A 453 -6.10 -7.43 14.89
N ASN A 454 -7.14 -7.77 14.14
CA ASN A 454 -8.14 -6.82 13.68
C ASN A 454 -9.42 -7.03 14.48
N ILE A 455 -9.95 -5.96 15.07
CA ILE A 455 -11.24 -5.98 15.80
C ILE A 455 -12.21 -5.12 14.99
N ASP A 456 -13.17 -5.78 14.34
CA ASP A 456 -14.21 -5.13 13.55
C ASP A 456 -15.32 -4.61 14.48
N LEU A 457 -15.56 -3.30 14.47
CA LEU A 457 -16.54 -2.63 15.33
C LEU A 457 -17.36 -1.66 14.46
N PHE A 458 -18.50 -2.12 13.97
CA PHE A 458 -19.33 -1.41 13.01
C PHE A 458 -20.27 -0.38 13.64
N GLY A 459 -20.65 0.63 12.86
CA GLY A 459 -21.61 1.64 13.23
C GLY A 459 -21.09 2.66 14.25
N ILE A 460 -21.99 3.55 14.70
CA ILE A 460 -21.64 4.66 15.60
C ILE A 460 -21.13 4.15 16.95
N GLU A 461 -21.75 3.12 17.50
CA GLU A 461 -21.34 2.54 18.79
C GLU A 461 -19.98 1.83 18.67
N GLY A 462 -19.72 1.17 17.53
CA GLY A 462 -18.41 0.58 17.25
C GLY A 462 -17.31 1.64 17.17
N ALA A 463 -17.56 2.74 16.49
CA ALA A 463 -16.62 3.86 16.42
C ALA A 463 -16.31 4.47 17.79
N LYS A 464 -17.35 4.66 18.64
CA LYS A 464 -17.18 5.14 20.02
C LYS A 464 -16.34 4.16 20.84
N ARG A 465 -16.60 2.86 20.71
CA ARG A 465 -15.85 1.82 21.44
C ARG A 465 -14.38 1.80 21.01
N ILE A 466 -14.07 1.93 19.71
CA ILE A 466 -12.69 2.07 19.21
C ILE A 466 -11.97 3.25 19.90
N GLN A 467 -12.65 4.41 19.97
CA GLN A 467 -12.09 5.60 20.62
C GLN A 467 -11.87 5.36 22.13
N ALA A 468 -12.84 4.77 22.80
CA ALA A 468 -12.75 4.47 24.24
C ALA A 468 -11.59 3.51 24.56
N ILE A 469 -11.38 2.48 23.70
CA ILE A 469 -10.26 1.55 23.85
C ILE A 469 -8.92 2.29 23.76
N VAL A 470 -8.69 3.02 22.67
CA VAL A 470 -7.40 3.70 22.49
C VAL A 470 -7.16 4.76 23.56
N GLU A 471 -8.21 5.51 23.95
CA GLU A 471 -8.12 6.50 25.02
C GLU A 471 -7.82 5.87 26.39
N ARG A 472 -8.38 4.70 26.70
CA ARG A 472 -8.06 3.95 27.93
C ARG A 472 -6.57 3.59 28.01
N PHE A 473 -6.00 3.11 26.91
CA PHE A 473 -4.56 2.80 26.85
C PHE A 473 -3.68 4.07 26.85
N ARG A 474 -4.20 5.20 26.39
CA ARG A 474 -3.49 6.49 26.37
C ARG A 474 -3.45 7.18 27.73
N VAL A 475 -4.62 7.34 28.36
CA VAL A 475 -4.75 8.12 29.62
C VAL A 475 -4.18 7.37 30.82
N ASN A 476 -4.31 6.05 30.84
CA ASN A 476 -3.76 5.20 31.88
C ASN A 476 -2.82 4.16 31.26
N PRO A 477 -1.60 4.58 30.88
CA PRO A 477 -0.63 3.66 30.27
C PRO A 477 -0.34 2.48 31.18
N LEU A 478 -0.20 1.30 30.58
CA LEU A 478 0.19 0.08 31.29
C LEU A 478 1.62 0.22 31.82
N THR A 479 1.86 -0.26 33.02
CA THR A 479 3.22 -0.37 33.60
C THR A 479 3.82 -1.74 33.34
N SER A 480 2.98 -2.75 33.11
CA SER A 480 3.37 -4.11 32.77
C SER A 480 2.28 -4.82 31.99
N ILE A 481 2.64 -5.83 31.22
CA ILE A 481 1.75 -6.77 30.54
C ILE A 481 2.44 -8.13 30.45
N ASN A 482 1.68 -9.24 30.63
CA ASN A 482 2.20 -10.59 30.54
C ASN A 482 3.51 -10.79 31.36
N HIS A 483 3.53 -10.29 32.61
CA HIS A 483 4.68 -10.32 33.54
C HIS A 483 5.94 -9.57 33.07
N GLN A 484 5.83 -8.75 32.00
CA GLN A 484 6.93 -7.90 31.50
C GLN A 484 6.66 -6.44 31.78
N ASN A 485 7.69 -5.71 32.21
CA ASN A 485 7.59 -4.28 32.47
C ASN A 485 7.55 -3.49 31.16
N VAL A 486 6.73 -2.45 31.12
CA VAL A 486 6.76 -1.44 30.03
C VAL A 486 7.93 -0.50 30.28
N MET A 487 8.88 -0.47 29.35
CA MET A 487 10.06 0.39 29.41
C MET A 487 9.84 1.71 28.70
N VAL A 488 9.03 1.68 27.60
CA VAL A 488 8.74 2.86 26.80
C VAL A 488 7.26 2.90 26.45
N PHE A 489 6.68 4.09 26.56
CA PHE A 489 5.36 4.43 26.06
C PHE A 489 5.44 5.58 25.08
N GLU A 490 4.83 5.45 23.91
CA GLU A 490 4.78 6.48 22.87
C GLU A 490 3.33 6.81 22.51
N ASP A 491 3.00 8.09 22.56
CA ASP A 491 1.71 8.62 22.11
C ASP A 491 1.89 9.49 20.88
N TYR A 492 1.45 9.00 19.74
CA TYR A 492 1.60 9.69 18.45
C TYR A 492 0.54 10.77 18.21
N LEU A 493 -0.56 10.77 18.98
CA LEU A 493 -1.56 11.84 18.88
C LEU A 493 -1.08 13.11 19.59
N TYR A 494 -0.44 12.94 20.74
CA TYR A 494 0.07 14.05 21.53
C TYR A 494 1.60 14.23 21.36
N SER A 495 2.22 13.46 20.46
CA SER A 495 3.63 13.58 20.03
C SER A 495 4.63 13.54 21.19
N TYR A 496 4.52 12.55 22.08
CA TYR A 496 5.48 12.36 23.16
C TYR A 496 5.82 10.89 23.42
N ARG A 497 7.02 10.69 23.97
CA ARG A 497 7.56 9.42 24.47
C ARG A 497 7.87 9.52 25.95
N ILE A 498 7.57 8.49 26.70
CA ILE A 498 8.01 8.33 28.10
C ILE A 498 8.96 7.15 28.15
N GLU A 499 10.18 7.38 28.63
CA GLU A 499 11.19 6.35 28.86
C GLU A 499 11.89 6.65 30.20
N LYS A 500 11.98 5.63 31.08
CA LYS A 500 12.58 5.77 32.43
C LYS A 500 11.99 6.95 33.23
N GLY A 501 10.70 7.24 33.04
CA GLY A 501 10.01 8.36 33.67
C GLY A 501 10.24 9.74 33.06
N TYR A 502 11.11 9.87 32.05
CA TYR A 502 11.34 11.12 31.32
C TYR A 502 10.43 11.23 30.11
N LYS A 503 9.81 12.41 29.95
CA LYS A 503 8.96 12.72 28.80
C LYS A 503 9.77 13.52 27.77
N THR A 504 9.82 13.03 26.52
CA THR A 504 10.47 13.68 25.38
C THR A 504 9.49 13.83 24.21
N ALA A 505 9.74 14.77 23.30
CA ALA A 505 8.92 14.95 22.10
C ALA A 505 9.20 13.87 21.05
N LEU A 506 8.17 13.47 20.30
CA LEU A 506 8.28 12.66 19.07
C LEU A 506 8.22 13.58 17.85
N SER A 507 9.12 13.33 16.90
CA SER A 507 9.22 14.09 15.64
C SER A 507 8.41 13.43 14.51
N PHE A 508 7.15 13.07 14.77
CA PHE A 508 6.22 12.50 13.78
C PHE A 508 5.02 13.42 13.60
N ASP A 509 4.39 13.35 12.43
CA ASP A 509 3.04 13.87 12.27
C ASP A 509 2.08 13.23 13.27
N LYS A 510 1.01 13.93 13.60
CA LYS A 510 0.03 13.41 14.55
C LYS A 510 -0.80 12.29 13.94
N THR A 511 -0.87 11.16 14.64
CA THR A 511 -1.77 10.05 14.29
C THR A 511 -2.35 9.43 15.56
N ASN A 512 -3.58 8.92 15.47
CA ASN A 512 -4.21 8.27 16.62
C ASN A 512 -3.63 6.86 16.82
N ALA A 513 -2.48 6.78 17.47
CA ALA A 513 -1.81 5.52 17.81
C ALA A 513 -1.09 5.65 19.16
N VAL A 514 -0.97 4.53 19.87
CA VAL A 514 -0.13 4.38 21.06
C VAL A 514 0.74 3.14 20.91
N LYS A 515 2.03 3.23 21.28
CA LYS A 515 3.00 2.14 21.24
C LYS A 515 3.60 1.88 22.61
N TYR A 516 3.77 0.62 22.93
CA TYR A 516 4.39 0.13 24.14
C TYR A 516 5.59 -0.73 23.78
N ILE A 517 6.72 -0.53 24.45
CA ILE A 517 7.93 -1.35 24.30
C ILE A 517 8.25 -1.96 25.66
N LEU A 518 8.41 -3.28 25.69
CA LEU A 518 8.61 -4.09 26.87
C LEU A 518 10.10 -4.27 27.18
N GLU A 519 10.43 -4.76 28.37
CA GLU A 519 11.82 -4.91 28.84
C GLU A 519 12.67 -5.87 27.99
N ASN A 520 12.08 -6.87 27.36
CA ASN A 520 12.77 -7.81 26.45
C ASN A 520 12.85 -7.30 25.00
N GLY A 521 12.35 -6.09 24.70
CA GLY A 521 12.30 -5.50 23.38
C GLY A 521 11.04 -5.88 22.56
N SER A 522 10.15 -6.72 23.10
CA SER A 522 8.83 -6.94 22.50
C SER A 522 8.01 -5.64 22.55
N TRP A 523 7.08 -5.48 21.62
CA TRP A 523 6.28 -4.25 21.54
C TRP A 523 4.86 -4.52 21.04
N PHE A 524 3.96 -3.60 21.30
CA PHE A 524 2.65 -3.60 20.67
C PHE A 524 2.16 -2.17 20.39
N VAL A 525 1.31 -2.05 19.37
CA VAL A 525 0.70 -0.78 18.93
C VAL A 525 -0.80 -0.95 18.79
N LEU A 526 -1.57 -0.03 19.37
CA LEU A 526 -3.01 0.09 19.12
C LEU A 526 -3.24 1.30 18.20
N ARG A 527 -3.95 1.07 17.08
CA ARG A 527 -4.24 2.10 16.10
C ARG A 527 -5.62 1.86 15.44
N PRO A 528 -6.56 2.83 15.51
CA PRO A 528 -7.75 2.80 14.69
C PRO A 528 -7.38 2.81 13.20
N SER A 529 -8.10 2.07 12.38
CA SER A 529 -7.98 2.19 10.93
C SER A 529 -8.54 3.53 10.48
N GLY A 530 -7.84 4.20 9.56
CA GLY A 530 -8.31 5.46 8.97
C GLY A 530 -9.36 5.29 7.86
N THR A 531 -9.55 4.05 7.38
CA THR A 531 -10.39 3.77 6.20
C THR A 531 -11.47 2.72 6.45
N GLU A 532 -11.41 2.02 7.59
CA GLU A 532 -12.32 0.92 7.92
C GLU A 532 -12.73 1.03 9.39
N PRO A 533 -13.92 0.53 9.78
CA PRO A 533 -14.39 0.54 11.18
C PRO A 533 -13.68 -0.57 11.99
N LYS A 534 -12.36 -0.46 12.13
CA LYS A 534 -11.49 -1.47 12.74
C LYS A 534 -10.51 -0.84 13.73
N LEU A 535 -10.27 -1.55 14.83
CA LEU A 535 -9.08 -1.35 15.66
C LEU A 535 -8.02 -2.37 15.24
N LYS A 536 -6.83 -1.91 14.93
CA LYS A 536 -5.67 -2.74 14.61
C LYS A 536 -4.74 -2.80 15.82
N ILE A 537 -4.35 -4.00 16.21
CA ILE A 537 -3.38 -4.26 17.28
C ILE A 537 -2.21 -5.01 16.66
N TYR A 538 -1.08 -4.32 16.52
CA TYR A 538 0.17 -4.89 16.04
C TYR A 538 0.99 -5.35 17.24
N ILE A 539 1.58 -6.53 17.16
CA ILE A 539 2.44 -7.08 18.21
C ILE A 539 3.71 -7.60 17.56
N GLY A 540 4.86 -7.26 18.11
CA GLY A 540 6.14 -7.80 17.72
C GLY A 540 6.88 -8.34 18.93
N VAL A 541 7.41 -9.55 18.83
CA VAL A 541 8.19 -10.19 19.89
C VAL A 541 9.56 -10.62 19.38
N THR A 542 10.53 -10.64 20.30
CA THR A 542 11.87 -11.15 20.06
C THR A 542 12.12 -12.35 20.95
N GLY A 543 12.52 -13.49 20.38
CA GLY A 543 12.77 -14.73 21.11
C GLY A 543 14.10 -15.38 20.76
N LYS A 544 14.47 -16.41 21.54
CA LYS A 544 15.66 -17.23 21.26
C LYS A 544 15.39 -18.30 20.21
N THR A 545 14.16 -18.80 20.16
CA THR A 545 13.70 -19.80 19.20
C THR A 545 12.35 -19.36 18.62
N VAL A 546 12.00 -19.87 17.45
CA VAL A 546 10.70 -19.60 16.81
C VAL A 546 9.55 -20.02 17.74
N GLU A 547 9.67 -21.16 18.39
CA GLU A 547 8.65 -21.67 19.30
C GLU A 547 8.47 -20.76 20.53
N SER A 548 9.58 -20.34 21.18
CA SER A 548 9.49 -19.43 22.34
C SER A 548 8.91 -18.06 21.96
N ALA A 549 9.28 -17.54 20.79
CA ALA A 549 8.73 -16.27 20.29
C ALA A 549 7.22 -16.39 20.00
N ARG A 550 6.77 -17.51 19.42
CA ARG A 550 5.37 -17.76 19.14
C ARG A 550 4.53 -17.86 20.42
N ILE A 551 4.99 -18.62 21.41
CA ILE A 551 4.32 -18.74 22.71
C ILE A 551 4.15 -17.35 23.36
N GLU A 552 5.21 -16.56 23.34
CA GLU A 552 5.17 -15.19 23.89
C GLU A 552 4.22 -14.28 23.11
N LEU A 553 4.25 -14.35 21.75
CA LEU A 553 3.36 -13.60 20.89
C LEU A 553 1.89 -13.88 21.19
N ASP A 554 1.52 -15.16 21.30
CA ASP A 554 0.17 -15.59 21.64
C ASP A 554 -0.24 -15.11 23.04
N SER A 555 0.66 -15.21 24.01
CA SER A 555 0.40 -14.80 25.39
C SER A 555 0.18 -13.29 25.54
N ILE A 556 1.03 -12.46 24.91
CA ILE A 556 0.86 -11.00 24.87
C ILE A 556 -0.44 -10.64 24.14
N GLY A 557 -0.72 -11.30 23.02
CA GLY A 557 -1.95 -11.09 22.24
C GLY A 557 -3.20 -11.34 23.06
N GLN A 558 -3.27 -12.48 23.75
CA GLN A 558 -4.38 -12.82 24.65
C GLN A 558 -4.54 -11.81 25.80
N ALA A 559 -3.44 -11.38 26.41
CA ALA A 559 -3.47 -10.40 27.48
C ALA A 559 -4.02 -9.04 27.00
N ILE A 560 -3.63 -8.58 25.82
CA ILE A 560 -4.14 -7.32 25.25
C ILE A 560 -5.63 -7.46 24.92
N LEU A 561 -6.02 -8.54 24.25
CA LEU A 561 -7.42 -8.78 23.87
C LEU A 561 -8.33 -8.85 25.12
N ALA A 562 -7.89 -9.50 26.19
CA ALA A 562 -8.63 -9.55 27.45
C ALA A 562 -8.82 -8.15 28.08
N LEU A 563 -7.85 -7.25 27.97
CA LEU A 563 -8.00 -5.86 28.40
C LEU A 563 -8.96 -5.07 27.51
N VAL A 564 -8.90 -5.27 26.20
CA VAL A 564 -9.78 -4.61 25.22
C VAL A 564 -11.24 -5.04 25.42
N ASP A 565 -11.50 -6.31 25.73
CA ASP A 565 -12.85 -6.83 25.94
C ASP A 565 -13.53 -6.28 27.21
N GLN A 566 -12.77 -5.81 28.19
CA GLN A 566 -13.29 -5.15 29.39
C GLN A 566 -13.80 -3.73 29.13
N ILE A 567 -13.46 -3.13 27.97
CA ILE A 567 -13.84 -1.76 27.61
C ILE A 567 -15.09 -1.81 26.71
N LYS A 568 -16.18 -1.24 27.23
CA LYS A 568 -17.48 -1.22 26.54
C LYS A 568 -17.62 -0.04 25.57
#